data_a72de8e6146652c99d7cd8e06a89554a
#
_entry.id   a72de8e6146652c99d7cd8e06a89554a
#
_cell.length_a   1.000
_cell.length_b   1.000
_cell.length_c   1.000
_cell.angle_alpha   90.00
_cell.angle_beta   90.00
_cell.angle_gamma   90.00
#
_symmetry.space_group_name_H-M   'P 1'
#
loop_
_entity.id
_entity.type
_entity.pdbx_description
1 polymer ?
#
loop_
_entity_poly.entity_id
_entity_poly.type
_entity_poly.pdbx_seq_one_letter_code
_entity_poly.pdbx_strand_id
1 'polypeptide(L)'
;MSDLTWTEMPEVNPEQPDELVLDFSGEIHRIAPADTFVIGRGGDLDIDDNPYLHRRFLVFAFSEKLWWIANEGSRLSATLTDGEGLVQSRLAPGARIPLVFPRVILTFSAGPTTYEINLVTSGEDHFSGIDGVRQSSGQT
;
A
#
# COMPACT_ATOMS: atom_id res chain seq x y z
N MET A 1 15.59 -8.09 7.98
CA MET A 1 14.78 -7.88 9.12
C MET A 1 13.93 -6.64 8.96
N SER A 2 12.83 -6.69 9.57
CA SER A 2 11.98 -5.56 9.46
C SER A 2 12.58 -4.43 10.23
N ASP A 3 12.49 -3.30 9.71
CA ASP A 3 13.17 -2.22 10.22
C ASP A 3 12.30 -1.33 11.05
N LEU A 4 11.04 -1.21 10.71
CA LEU A 4 10.13 -0.38 11.47
C LEU A 4 8.98 -1.19 11.99
N THR A 5 8.62 -0.97 13.23
CA THR A 5 7.35 -1.46 13.75
C THR A 5 6.27 -0.44 13.41
N TRP A 6 5.02 -0.85 13.53
CA TRP A 6 3.93 0.09 13.29
C TRP A 6 4.01 1.29 14.24
N THR A 7 4.55 1.09 15.43
CA THR A 7 4.71 2.19 16.38
C THR A 7 5.70 3.22 15.88
N GLU A 8 6.70 2.78 15.12
CA GLU A 8 7.75 3.66 14.62
C GLU A 8 7.40 4.30 13.30
N MET A 9 6.36 3.80 12.61
CA MET A 9 5.94 4.39 11.34
C MET A 9 5.36 5.77 11.57
N PRO A 10 5.60 6.70 10.64
CA PRO A 10 4.90 7.98 10.70
C PRO A 10 3.40 7.77 10.58
N GLU A 11 2.65 8.59 11.26
CA GLU A 11 1.21 8.54 11.15
C GLU A 11 0.73 9.50 10.09
N VAL A 12 -0.48 9.24 9.57
CA VAL A 12 -1.09 10.15 8.63
C VAL A 12 -1.36 11.47 9.34
N ASN A 13 -0.98 12.56 8.69
CA ASN A 13 -1.17 13.89 9.24
C ASN A 13 -2.67 14.16 9.38
N PRO A 14 -3.17 14.53 10.59
CA PRO A 14 -4.61 14.81 10.73
C PRO A 14 -5.11 15.93 9.84
N GLU A 15 -4.23 16.82 9.39
CA GLU A 15 -4.62 17.88 8.48
C GLU A 15 -4.63 17.44 7.03
N GLN A 16 -4.19 16.22 6.76
CA GLN A 16 -4.24 15.64 5.43
C GLN A 16 -4.72 14.20 5.54
N PRO A 17 -5.98 14.02 5.91
CA PRO A 17 -6.48 12.68 6.25
C PRO A 17 -6.48 11.68 5.10
N ASP A 18 -6.44 12.16 3.87
CA ASP A 18 -6.46 11.26 2.72
C ASP A 18 -5.08 10.96 2.17
N GLU A 19 -4.05 11.34 2.90
CA GLU A 19 -2.68 11.09 2.51
C GLU A 19 -2.34 9.60 2.61
N LEU A 20 -1.48 9.12 1.73
CA LEU A 20 -0.91 7.78 1.82
C LEU A 20 0.54 7.91 2.29
N VAL A 21 0.91 7.14 3.30
CA VAL A 21 2.30 7.11 3.77
C VAL A 21 2.88 5.76 3.39
N LEU A 22 4.02 5.79 2.73
CA LEU A 22 4.69 4.60 2.24
C LEU A 22 6.08 4.56 2.82
N ASP A 23 6.46 3.42 3.39
CA ASP A 23 7.79 3.21 3.95
C ASP A 23 8.46 2.03 3.25
N PHE A 24 9.57 2.31 2.61
CA PHE A 24 10.41 1.30 1.98
C PHE A 24 11.75 1.31 2.69
N SER A 25 11.92 0.40 3.63
CA SER A 25 13.18 0.25 4.37
C SER A 25 13.69 1.57 4.96
N GLY A 26 12.80 2.35 5.50
CA GLY A 26 13.15 3.64 6.09
C GLY A 26 13.05 4.82 5.16
N GLU A 27 12.85 4.58 3.88
CA GLU A 27 12.61 5.67 2.93
C GLU A 27 11.11 5.99 2.96
N ILE A 28 10.76 7.16 3.43
CA ILE A 28 9.38 7.54 3.66
C ILE A 28 8.88 8.43 2.54
N HIS A 29 7.73 8.09 1.99
CA HIS A 29 7.05 8.91 0.99
C HIS A 29 5.67 9.25 1.49
N ARG A 30 5.28 10.51 1.37
CA ARG A 30 3.93 10.96 1.70
C ARG A 30 3.27 11.44 0.43
N ILE A 31 2.15 10.84 0.08
CA ILE A 31 1.50 11.06 -1.21
C ILE A 31 0.14 11.69 -0.97
N ALA A 32 -0.07 12.86 -1.56
CA ALA A 32 -1.35 13.55 -1.47
C ALA A 32 -2.37 12.89 -2.39
N PRO A 33 -3.67 12.99 -2.05
CA PRO A 33 -4.70 12.34 -2.88
C PRO A 33 -4.77 12.88 -4.30
N ALA A 34 -4.26 14.09 -4.55
CA ALA A 34 -4.24 14.62 -5.91
C ALA A 34 -3.14 14.02 -6.77
N ASP A 35 -2.21 13.29 -6.16
CA ASP A 35 -1.04 12.77 -6.86
C ASP A 35 -1.16 11.27 -7.06
N THR A 36 -0.45 10.76 -8.06
CA THR A 36 -0.27 9.33 -8.21
C THR A 36 1.16 8.98 -7.81
N PHE A 37 1.40 7.71 -7.51
CA PHE A 37 2.72 7.27 -7.08
C PHE A 37 3.04 5.96 -7.80
N VAL A 38 4.22 5.87 -8.38
CA VAL A 38 4.61 4.73 -9.20
C VAL A 38 5.80 4.04 -8.58
N ILE A 39 5.71 2.73 -8.40
CA ILE A 39 6.83 1.88 -8.01
C ILE A 39 7.29 1.15 -9.25
N GLY A 40 8.57 1.27 -9.56
CA GLY A 40 9.15 0.60 -10.70
C GLY A 40 10.48 1.21 -11.07
N ARG A 41 11.02 0.76 -12.19
CA ARG A 41 12.30 1.29 -12.66
C ARG A 41 12.07 2.70 -13.16
N GLY A 42 12.74 3.67 -12.51
CA GLY A 42 12.58 5.06 -12.87
C GLY A 42 11.29 5.67 -12.36
N GLY A 43 10.57 4.98 -11.47
CA GLY A 43 9.34 5.53 -10.89
C GLY A 43 9.62 6.44 -9.71
N ASP A 44 8.55 6.80 -9.03
CA ASP A 44 8.65 7.64 -7.84
C ASP A 44 9.40 6.91 -6.73
N LEU A 45 9.14 5.63 -6.56
CA LEU A 45 10.02 4.75 -5.81
C LEU A 45 10.80 3.98 -6.86
N ASP A 46 12.04 4.38 -7.06
CA ASP A 46 12.84 3.92 -8.15
C ASP A 46 13.65 2.70 -7.73
N ILE A 47 13.37 1.56 -8.34
CA ILE A 47 14.12 0.32 -8.12
C ILE A 47 14.75 -0.05 -9.44
N ASP A 48 15.67 0.79 -9.92
CA ASP A 48 16.17 0.64 -11.28
C ASP A 48 17.32 -0.35 -11.39
N ASP A 49 17.84 -0.83 -10.27
CA ASP A 49 18.87 -1.84 -10.29
C ASP A 49 18.30 -3.25 -10.45
N ASN A 50 16.98 -3.39 -10.59
CA ASN A 50 16.36 -4.71 -10.74
C ASN A 50 15.77 -4.83 -12.15
N PRO A 51 16.41 -5.62 -13.04
CA PRO A 51 15.95 -5.71 -14.42
C PRO A 51 14.63 -6.47 -14.59
N TYR A 52 14.17 -7.14 -13.55
CA TYR A 52 12.90 -7.87 -13.62
C TYR A 52 11.70 -6.97 -13.41
N LEU A 53 11.90 -5.71 -13.01
CA LEU A 53 10.81 -4.79 -12.76
C LEU A 53 10.45 -3.97 -13.98
N HIS A 54 9.17 -3.79 -14.20
CA HIS A 54 8.67 -2.84 -15.18
C HIS A 54 8.89 -1.42 -14.71
N ARG A 55 8.87 -0.49 -15.64
CA ARG A 55 8.94 0.92 -15.27
C ARG A 55 7.72 1.35 -14.49
N ARG A 56 6.55 0.80 -14.81
CA ARG A 56 5.33 1.07 -14.07
C ARG A 56 4.81 -0.27 -13.57
N PHE A 57 5.32 -0.70 -12.43
CA PHE A 57 4.89 -1.98 -11.87
C PHE A 57 3.63 -1.79 -11.03
N LEU A 58 3.69 -0.94 -10.01
CA LEU A 58 2.55 -0.70 -9.14
C LEU A 58 2.25 0.80 -9.14
N VAL A 59 0.98 1.13 -9.30
CA VAL A 59 0.55 2.52 -9.38
C VAL A 59 -0.50 2.75 -8.32
N PHE A 60 -0.28 3.76 -7.50
CA PHE A 60 -1.18 4.15 -6.44
C PHE A 60 -1.93 5.40 -6.85
N ALA A 61 -3.25 5.39 -6.70
CA ALA A 61 -4.07 6.55 -7.03
C ALA A 61 -5.26 6.59 -6.09
N PHE A 62 -5.67 7.80 -5.74
CA PHE A 62 -6.81 8.01 -4.86
C PHE A 62 -8.05 8.25 -5.70
N SER A 63 -9.11 7.48 -5.44
CA SER A 63 -10.35 7.59 -6.18
C SER A 63 -11.46 7.04 -5.32
N GLU A 64 -12.62 7.70 -5.37
CA GLU A 64 -13.80 7.23 -4.65
C GLU A 64 -13.52 7.08 -3.15
N LYS A 65 -12.73 8.02 -2.63
CA LYS A 65 -12.40 8.12 -1.20
C LYS A 65 -11.52 6.99 -0.70
N LEU A 66 -10.88 6.26 -1.61
CA LEU A 66 -9.96 5.18 -1.26
C LEU A 66 -8.70 5.28 -2.09
N TRP A 67 -7.61 4.79 -1.54
CA TRP A 67 -6.41 4.58 -2.31
C TRP A 67 -6.52 3.24 -3.01
N TRP A 68 -6.15 3.21 -4.28
CA TRP A 68 -6.16 2.00 -5.10
C TRP A 68 -4.74 1.67 -5.50
N ILE A 69 -4.43 0.38 -5.56
CA ILE A 69 -3.18 -0.10 -6.11
C ILE A 69 -3.50 -0.86 -7.38
N ALA A 70 -2.88 -0.47 -8.48
CA ALA A 70 -3.01 -1.17 -9.75
C ALA A 70 -1.68 -1.83 -10.09
N ASN A 71 -1.74 -3.09 -10.49
CA ASN A 71 -0.56 -3.79 -10.99
C ASN A 71 -0.55 -3.64 -12.50
N GLU A 72 0.33 -2.76 -12.99
CA GLU A 72 0.43 -2.49 -14.42
C GLU A 72 1.55 -3.29 -15.07
N GLY A 73 2.18 -4.17 -14.32
CA GLY A 73 3.15 -5.08 -14.88
C GLY A 73 2.49 -6.22 -15.64
N SER A 74 3.31 -7.06 -16.23
CA SER A 74 2.79 -8.18 -17.02
C SER A 74 3.22 -9.53 -16.48
N ARG A 75 4.09 -9.58 -15.48
CA ARG A 75 4.63 -10.85 -15.01
C ARG A 75 4.55 -11.03 -13.50
N LEU A 76 4.84 -9.98 -12.76
CA LEU A 76 4.99 -10.11 -11.32
C LEU A 76 3.68 -9.82 -10.63
N SER A 77 3.41 -10.58 -9.56
CA SER A 77 2.28 -10.30 -8.67
C SER A 77 2.79 -9.71 -7.38
N ALA A 78 1.93 -9.02 -6.68
CA ALA A 78 2.22 -8.51 -5.36
C ALA A 78 1.23 -9.11 -4.38
N THR A 79 1.61 -9.15 -3.11
CA THR A 79 0.75 -9.63 -2.04
C THR A 79 0.53 -8.50 -1.06
N LEU A 80 -0.72 -8.30 -0.68
CA LEU A 80 -1.08 -7.31 0.32
C LEU A 80 -1.59 -8.03 1.54
N THR A 81 -1.01 -7.70 2.70
CA THR A 81 -1.41 -8.29 3.96
C THR A 81 -1.78 -7.15 4.89
N ASP A 82 -2.90 -7.28 5.62
CA ASP A 82 -3.25 -6.24 6.57
C ASP A 82 -2.19 -6.19 7.68
N GLY A 83 -2.19 -5.10 8.45
CA GLY A 83 -1.14 -4.87 9.44
C GLY A 83 -1.08 -5.92 10.53
N GLU A 84 -2.14 -6.69 10.71
CA GLU A 84 -2.17 -7.74 11.71
C GLU A 84 -1.96 -9.13 11.13
N GLY A 85 -1.83 -9.23 9.81
CA GLY A 85 -1.52 -10.50 9.18
C GLY A 85 -2.70 -11.43 9.02
N LEU A 86 -3.92 -10.94 9.19
CA LEU A 86 -5.11 -11.79 9.17
C LEU A 86 -5.72 -11.95 7.80
N VAL A 87 -5.56 -10.96 6.93
CA VAL A 87 -6.15 -10.98 5.60
C VAL A 87 -5.05 -10.77 4.59
N GLN A 88 -5.04 -11.61 3.56
CA GLN A 88 -4.02 -11.53 2.53
C GLN A 88 -4.68 -11.57 1.17
N SER A 89 -4.24 -10.69 0.27
CA SER A 89 -4.77 -10.61 -1.08
C SER A 89 -3.63 -10.60 -2.07
N ARG A 90 -3.84 -11.26 -3.19
CA ARG A 90 -2.86 -11.29 -4.26
C ARG A 90 -3.29 -10.30 -5.34
N LEU A 91 -2.36 -9.48 -5.77
CA LEU A 91 -2.60 -8.51 -6.83
C LEU A 91 -1.88 -8.97 -8.08
N ALA A 92 -2.61 -9.62 -8.96
CA ALA A 92 -2.06 -10.17 -10.19
C ALA A 92 -1.86 -9.08 -11.23
N PRO A 93 -1.02 -9.35 -12.26
CA PRO A 93 -0.86 -8.37 -13.35
C PRO A 93 -2.19 -7.99 -13.97
N GLY A 94 -2.39 -6.70 -14.16
CA GLY A 94 -3.63 -6.17 -14.73
C GLY A 94 -4.74 -5.94 -13.75
N ALA A 95 -4.59 -6.35 -12.49
CA ALA A 95 -5.64 -6.18 -11.49
C ALA A 95 -5.40 -4.92 -10.67
N ARG A 96 -6.44 -4.47 -10.00
CA ARG A 96 -6.31 -3.39 -9.03
C ARG A 96 -7.23 -3.68 -7.85
N ILE A 97 -6.84 -3.21 -6.68
CA ILE A 97 -7.65 -3.38 -5.48
C ILE A 97 -7.56 -2.11 -4.63
N PRO A 98 -8.58 -1.85 -3.81
CA PRO A 98 -8.52 -0.71 -2.90
C PRO A 98 -7.81 -1.09 -1.59
N LEU A 99 -7.23 -0.09 -0.94
CA LEU A 99 -6.68 -0.27 0.39
C LEU A 99 -7.80 0.00 1.39
N VAL A 100 -8.34 -1.06 1.97
CA VAL A 100 -9.46 -0.94 2.88
C VAL A 100 -9.03 -1.03 4.34
N PHE A 101 -7.78 -1.39 4.60
CA PHE A 101 -7.24 -1.42 5.96
C PHE A 101 -6.29 -0.26 6.15
N PRO A 102 -6.22 0.34 7.35
CA PRO A 102 -5.34 1.48 7.57
C PRO A 102 -3.86 1.14 7.50
N ARG A 103 -3.49 -0.12 7.69
CA ARG A 103 -2.11 -0.56 7.63
C ARG A 103 -2.03 -1.80 6.77
N VAL A 104 -1.18 -1.77 5.77
CA VAL A 104 -1.03 -2.85 4.82
C VAL A 104 0.45 -3.08 4.57
N ILE A 105 0.84 -4.34 4.50
CA ILE A 105 2.19 -4.74 4.12
C ILE A 105 2.11 -5.27 2.70
N LEU A 106 2.88 -4.64 1.83
CA LEU A 106 2.93 -5.00 0.41
C LEU A 106 4.25 -5.71 0.17
N THR A 107 4.19 -6.92 -0.40
CA THR A 107 5.40 -7.66 -0.72
C THR A 107 5.35 -8.12 -2.17
N PHE A 108 6.52 -8.18 -2.78
CA PHE A 108 6.67 -8.76 -4.11
C PHE A 108 8.11 -9.20 -4.30
N SER A 109 8.30 -10.16 -5.20
CA SER A 109 9.63 -10.65 -5.54
C SER A 109 9.91 -10.36 -7.00
N ALA A 110 11.09 -9.87 -7.28
CA ALA A 110 11.53 -9.59 -8.63
C ALA A 110 12.91 -10.22 -8.79
N GLY A 111 12.95 -11.36 -9.50
CA GLY A 111 14.16 -12.16 -9.57
C GLY A 111 14.50 -12.71 -8.19
N PRO A 112 15.74 -12.62 -7.75
CA PRO A 112 16.13 -13.17 -6.46
C PRO A 112 15.80 -12.29 -5.26
N THR A 113 15.25 -11.11 -5.49
CA THR A 113 15.05 -10.12 -4.43
C THR A 113 13.58 -10.01 -4.07
N THR A 114 13.30 -10.04 -2.76
CA THR A 114 11.95 -9.80 -2.25
C THR A 114 11.93 -8.45 -1.56
N TYR A 115 10.90 -7.67 -1.89
CA TYR A 115 10.73 -6.33 -1.36
C TYR A 115 9.51 -6.29 -0.45
N GLU A 116 9.62 -5.51 0.60
CA GLU A 116 8.52 -5.32 1.54
C GLU A 116 8.33 -3.82 1.76
N ILE A 117 7.10 -3.37 1.62
CA ILE A 117 6.75 -1.96 1.72
C ILE A 117 5.59 -1.84 2.68
N ASN A 118 5.69 -0.93 3.64
CA ASN A 118 4.63 -0.70 4.60
C ASN A 118 3.80 0.51 4.16
N LEU A 119 2.49 0.36 4.20
CA LEU A 119 1.56 1.39 3.77
C LEU A 119 0.65 1.77 4.92
N VAL A 120 0.44 3.06 5.10
CA VAL A 120 -0.48 3.59 6.10
C VAL A 120 -1.38 4.59 5.42
N THR A 121 -2.70 4.43 5.60
CA THR A 121 -3.67 5.40 5.13
C THR A 121 -4.29 6.09 6.35
N SER A 122 -5.39 6.78 6.17
CA SER A 122 -6.03 7.45 7.30
C SER A 122 -6.28 6.46 8.41
N GLY A 123 -6.27 6.91 9.64
CA GLY A 123 -6.37 6.03 10.77
C GLY A 123 -7.69 5.30 10.93
N GLU A 124 -8.63 5.47 10.00
CA GLU A 124 -9.92 4.83 10.13
C GLU A 124 -9.99 3.58 9.32
N ASP A 125 -10.64 2.59 9.91
CA ASP A 125 -10.92 1.35 9.23
C ASP A 125 -12.18 1.55 8.39
N HIS A 126 -12.05 1.45 7.10
CA HIS A 126 -13.18 1.69 6.20
C HIS A 126 -14.27 0.65 6.38
N PHE A 127 -13.92 -0.55 6.83
CA PHE A 127 -14.94 -1.55 7.12
C PHE A 127 -15.78 -1.17 8.33
N SER A 128 -15.15 -0.71 9.40
CA SER A 128 -15.94 -0.37 10.58
C SER A 128 -16.79 0.87 10.35
N GLY A 129 -16.41 1.68 9.40
CA GLY A 129 -17.24 2.83 9.07
C GLY A 129 -18.47 2.47 8.28
N ILE A 130 -18.54 1.28 7.79
CA ILE A 130 -19.68 0.84 7.04
C ILE A 130 -20.71 0.33 7.97
N ASP A 131 -20.67 0.02 8.68
CA ASP A 131 -21.44 -0.49 9.33
C ASP A 131 -21.79 -0.29 10.36
N GLY A 132 -21.76 -0.23 10.17
CA GLY A 132 -21.87 -0.01 11.01
C GLY A 132 -21.47 -0.91 11.62
N VAL A 133 -21.27 -1.35 11.14
CA VAL A 133 -20.94 -1.94 11.60
C VAL A 133 -20.19 -2.30 12.35
N ARG A 134 -20.17 -2.37 12.53
CA ARG A 134 -19.68 -2.57 13.24
C ARG A 134 -19.28 -2.48 14.13
N GLN A 135 -19.60 -2.49 14.09
CA GLN A 135 -19.46 -2.22 14.70
C GLN A 135 -19.33 -2.29 15.40
N SER A 136 -19.58 -2.59 15.30
CA SER A 136 -19.63 -2.49 15.70
C SER A 136 -19.59 -2.84 16.27
N SER A 137 -19.77 -3.17 16.19
CA SER A 137 -19.83 -3.30 16.44
C SER A 137 -19.79 -3.70 16.85
N GLY A 138 -19.98 -4.07 16.69
CA GLY A 138 -20.17 -4.08 16.68
C GLY A 138 -19.98 -4.53 16.87
N GLN A 139 -20.22 -4.73 16.63
CA GLN A 139 -20.17 -4.73 16.35
C GLN A 139 -19.93 -5.03 16.47
N THR A 140 -20.14 -5.41 16.43
CA THR A 140 -20.17 -5.34 16.26
C THR A 140 -20.08 -5.38 16.34
#